data_b4d9087934bae6034faf5aba2b387905
#
_entry.id   b4d9087934bae6034faf5aba2b387905
#
_cell.length_a   1.000
_cell.length_b   1.000
_cell.length_c   1.000
_cell.angle_alpha   90.00
_cell.angle_beta   90.00
_cell.angle_gamma   90.00
#
_symmetry.space_group_name_H-M   'P 1'
#
loop_
_entity.id
_entity.type
_entity.pdbx_description
1 polymer ?
#
loop_
_entity_poly.entity_id
_entity_poly.type
_entity_poly.pdbx_seq_one_letter_code
_entity_poly.pdbx_strand_id
1 'polypeptide(L)'
;MKHIPQAETTQMELLPFERALEESGKGDEYDTEKWIYVPDFYTEYRYILGTRGQNPLICIGINPSTAKPEALDNTLKSVQRIADGNGFDSFIMFNVYAQRATEPDQMDKIFNTTLHEENMKAFEYILAGVGEGVTPTVWAAWGAIIEKRAYLPQCVREMVRIGTAHGARWVAAGPISKKGHPHHPLYLRSDEKIRPFDVNAYLDAQEKQK
;
A
#
# COMPACT_ATOMS: atom_id res chain seq x y z
N MET A 1 -3.49 16.68 -11.09
CA MET A 1 -3.34 17.63 -9.95
C MET A 1 -2.30 17.03 -9.02
N LYS A 2 -1.54 17.83 -8.23
CA LYS A 2 -0.64 17.32 -7.20
C LYS A 2 -1.31 17.46 -5.83
N HIS A 3 -1.12 16.50 -4.95
CA HIS A 3 -1.50 16.62 -3.54
C HIS A 3 -0.30 17.11 -2.73
N ILE A 4 -0.46 18.23 -2.07
CA ILE A 4 0.51 18.83 -1.15
C ILE A 4 -0.15 18.84 0.23
N PRO A 5 0.42 18.16 1.23
CA PRO A 5 -0.15 18.15 2.58
C PRO A 5 -0.39 19.57 3.11
N GLN A 6 -1.58 19.83 3.67
CA GLN A 6 -1.95 21.14 4.18
C GLN A 6 -1.51 21.34 5.64
N ALA A 7 -1.35 20.25 6.39
CA ALA A 7 -0.88 20.25 7.76
C ALA A 7 -0.21 18.91 8.07
N GLU A 8 0.53 18.83 9.17
CA GLU A 8 1.04 17.57 9.69
C GLU A 8 -0.12 16.69 10.19
N THR A 9 -0.06 15.38 9.92
CA THR A 9 -1.11 14.42 10.31
C THR A 9 -1.31 14.34 11.83
N THR A 10 -0.29 14.70 12.62
CA THR A 10 -0.36 14.80 14.09
C THR A 10 -1.28 15.93 14.57
N GLN A 11 -1.64 16.88 13.70
CA GLN A 11 -2.50 18.01 13.97
C GLN A 11 -3.95 17.81 13.46
N MET A 12 -4.22 16.65 12.88
CA MET A 12 -5.51 16.32 12.28
C MET A 12 -6.30 15.36 13.17
N GLU A 13 -7.62 15.47 13.12
CA GLU A 13 -8.50 14.43 13.60
C GLU A 13 -8.53 13.30 12.58
N LEU A 14 -8.03 12.14 12.98
CA LEU A 14 -8.01 10.94 12.14
C LEU A 14 -9.27 10.13 12.38
N LEU A 15 -9.95 9.76 11.29
CA LEU A 15 -11.02 8.79 11.38
C LEU A 15 -10.39 7.39 11.59
N PRO A 16 -10.70 6.68 12.70
CA PRO A 16 -10.21 5.33 12.93
C PRO A 16 -10.61 4.40 11.77
N PHE A 17 -9.75 3.43 11.45
CA PHE A 17 -9.96 2.56 10.28
C PHE A 17 -11.31 1.83 10.30
N GLU A 18 -11.69 1.25 11.43
CA GLU A 18 -12.96 0.52 11.55
C GLU A 18 -14.16 1.43 11.22
N ARG A 19 -14.16 2.64 11.77
CA ARG A 19 -15.20 3.61 11.49
C ARG A 19 -15.17 4.09 10.04
N ALA A 20 -13.98 4.35 9.49
CA ALA A 20 -13.82 4.71 8.08
C ALA A 20 -14.35 3.61 7.15
N LEU A 21 -14.15 2.34 7.51
CA LEU A 21 -14.66 1.19 6.78
C LEU A 21 -16.18 1.07 6.88
N GLU A 22 -16.76 1.23 8.07
CA GLU A 22 -18.21 1.20 8.28
C GLU A 22 -18.94 2.33 7.53
N GLU A 23 -18.31 3.47 7.40
CA GLU A 23 -18.85 4.63 6.68
C GLU A 23 -18.63 4.54 5.17
N SER A 24 -17.67 3.72 4.71
CA SER A 24 -17.33 3.57 3.30
C SER A 24 -18.41 2.81 2.51
N GLY A 25 -18.53 3.15 1.23
CA GLY A 25 -19.43 2.48 0.30
C GLY A 25 -20.92 2.86 0.46
N LYS A 26 -21.22 3.95 1.16
CA LYS A 26 -22.58 4.47 1.34
C LYS A 26 -22.93 5.57 0.31
N GLY A 27 -21.93 6.07 -0.40
CA GLY A 27 -22.10 7.10 -1.42
C GLY A 27 -22.31 6.51 -2.82
N ASP A 28 -22.69 7.37 -3.76
CA ASP A 28 -22.93 7.06 -5.19
C ASP A 28 -21.84 7.65 -6.11
N GLU A 29 -20.72 8.14 -5.55
CA GLU A 29 -19.66 8.77 -6.32
C GLU A 29 -18.86 7.78 -7.18
N TYR A 30 -18.94 6.48 -6.89
CA TYR A 30 -18.27 5.41 -7.63
C TYR A 30 -18.97 4.07 -7.40
N ASP A 31 -18.69 3.08 -8.25
CA ASP A 31 -19.21 1.72 -8.14
C ASP A 31 -18.64 0.99 -6.91
N THR A 32 -19.39 0.92 -5.83
CA THR A 32 -19.01 0.32 -4.54
C THR A 32 -18.95 -1.21 -4.57
N GLU A 33 -19.58 -1.86 -5.54
CA GLU A 33 -19.48 -3.31 -5.79
C GLU A 33 -18.11 -3.65 -6.41
N LYS A 34 -17.55 -2.73 -7.19
CA LYS A 34 -16.27 -2.89 -7.85
C LYS A 34 -15.10 -2.41 -7.01
N TRP A 35 -15.27 -1.29 -6.31
CA TRP A 35 -14.16 -0.61 -5.63
C TRP A 35 -14.21 -0.77 -4.11
N ILE A 36 -13.05 -0.86 -3.49
CA ILE A 36 -12.84 -0.60 -2.07
C ILE A 36 -12.00 0.66 -1.94
N TYR A 37 -12.51 1.66 -1.20
CA TYR A 37 -11.84 2.94 -0.98
C TYR A 37 -12.10 3.41 0.45
N VAL A 38 -11.06 3.54 1.27
CA VAL A 38 -11.17 3.84 2.70
C VAL A 38 -10.13 4.89 3.11
N PRO A 39 -10.55 6.02 3.66
CA PRO A 39 -11.92 6.56 3.69
C PRO A 39 -12.46 6.77 2.27
N ASP A 40 -13.77 6.74 2.09
CA ASP A 40 -14.42 6.90 0.78
C ASP A 40 -14.59 8.36 0.34
N PHE A 41 -13.93 9.27 1.01
CA PHE A 41 -13.80 10.67 0.65
C PHE A 41 -12.33 11.08 0.56
N TYR A 42 -12.06 12.15 -0.19
CA TYR A 42 -10.71 12.65 -0.36
C TYR A 42 -10.25 13.41 0.89
N THR A 43 -9.19 12.91 1.53
CA THR A 43 -8.59 13.51 2.72
C THR A 43 -7.06 13.43 2.67
N GLU A 44 -6.36 13.94 3.68
CA GLU A 44 -4.90 13.98 3.80
C GLU A 44 -4.25 12.58 3.97
N TYR A 45 -5.06 11.54 4.14
CA TYR A 45 -4.60 10.15 4.25
C TYR A 45 -5.52 9.20 3.49
N ARG A 46 -5.06 7.99 3.24
CA ARG A 46 -5.82 6.91 2.62
C ARG A 46 -5.30 5.58 3.12
N TYR A 47 -6.19 4.76 3.69
CA TYR A 47 -5.86 3.41 4.12
C TYR A 47 -5.86 2.43 2.94
N ILE A 48 -6.95 2.36 2.18
CA ILE A 48 -7.13 1.38 1.11
C ILE A 48 -7.60 2.05 -0.18
N LEU A 49 -7.12 1.55 -1.31
CA LEU A 49 -7.74 1.75 -2.63
C LEU A 49 -7.46 0.54 -3.50
N GLY A 50 -8.52 -0.07 -4.03
CA GLY A 50 -8.38 -1.21 -4.92
C GLY A 50 -9.71 -1.66 -5.50
N THR A 51 -9.68 -2.80 -6.18
CA THR A 51 -10.88 -3.48 -6.67
C THR A 51 -11.18 -4.69 -5.80
N ARG A 52 -12.49 -4.99 -5.65
CA ARG A 52 -12.95 -6.17 -4.91
C ARG A 52 -12.72 -7.43 -5.73
N GLY A 53 -12.32 -8.51 -5.06
CA GLY A 53 -12.12 -9.83 -5.64
C GLY A 53 -11.73 -10.84 -4.57
N GLN A 54 -11.57 -12.10 -4.97
CA GLN A 54 -11.25 -13.20 -4.07
C GLN A 54 -9.74 -13.45 -3.97
N ASN A 55 -9.00 -13.07 -5.02
CA ASN A 55 -7.55 -13.27 -5.12
C ASN A 55 -6.85 -11.98 -5.54
N PRO A 56 -6.83 -10.94 -4.66
CA PRO A 56 -6.19 -9.67 -4.97
C PRO A 56 -4.65 -9.76 -4.93
N LEU A 57 -3.98 -9.05 -5.84
CA LEU A 57 -2.57 -8.70 -5.66
C LEU A 57 -2.49 -7.47 -4.74
N ILE A 58 -1.92 -7.63 -3.55
CA ILE A 58 -1.78 -6.57 -2.55
C ILE A 58 -0.43 -5.87 -2.79
N CYS A 59 -0.44 -4.72 -3.44
CA CYS A 59 0.77 -3.93 -3.73
C CYS A 59 1.04 -2.94 -2.62
N ILE A 60 2.26 -2.92 -2.06
CA ILE A 60 2.67 -1.99 -1.01
C ILE A 60 3.63 -0.94 -1.57
N GLY A 61 3.12 0.27 -1.82
CA GLY A 61 3.93 1.46 -2.13
C GLY A 61 4.37 2.21 -0.87
N ILE A 62 4.94 3.40 -1.02
CA ILE A 62 5.38 4.21 0.12
C ILE A 62 4.22 4.95 0.77
N ASN A 63 3.55 5.80 0.00
CA ASN A 63 2.47 6.66 0.47
C ASN A 63 1.45 6.90 -0.65
N PRO A 64 0.18 7.16 -0.32
CA PRO A 64 -0.81 7.50 -1.33
C PRO A 64 -0.57 8.89 -1.92
N SER A 65 -1.02 9.07 -3.17
CA SER A 65 -1.05 10.37 -3.84
C SER A 65 -2.51 10.76 -4.16
N THR A 66 -2.80 11.12 -5.40
CA THR A 66 -4.09 11.70 -5.79
C THR A 66 -5.13 10.69 -6.27
N ALA A 67 -4.75 9.44 -6.48
CA ALA A 67 -5.63 8.42 -7.02
C ALA A 67 -6.87 8.18 -6.15
N LYS A 68 -8.00 7.94 -6.81
CA LYS A 68 -9.29 7.56 -6.25
C LYS A 68 -10.00 6.58 -7.19
N PRO A 69 -11.10 5.92 -6.80
CA PRO A 69 -11.89 5.09 -7.70
C PRO A 69 -12.13 5.77 -9.04
N GLU A 70 -12.05 5.02 -10.14
CA GLU A 70 -12.27 5.47 -11.52
C GLU A 70 -11.30 6.56 -12.04
N ALA A 71 -10.44 7.10 -11.17
CA ALA A 71 -9.43 8.11 -11.49
C ALA A 71 -8.03 7.68 -11.00
N LEU A 72 -7.55 6.55 -11.53
CA LEU A 72 -6.24 5.99 -11.18
C LEU A 72 -5.10 6.82 -11.78
N ASP A 73 -4.06 7.05 -10.99
CA ASP A 73 -2.80 7.58 -11.46
C ASP A 73 -1.97 6.51 -12.22
N ASN A 74 -0.83 6.90 -12.76
CA ASN A 74 0.01 6.00 -13.55
C ASN A 74 0.57 4.83 -12.73
N THR A 75 0.78 5.03 -11.43
CA THR A 75 1.23 3.97 -10.52
C THR A 75 0.15 2.90 -10.36
N LEU A 76 -1.07 3.29 -10.05
CA LEU A 76 -2.18 2.34 -9.86
C LEU A 76 -2.60 1.67 -11.16
N LYS A 77 -2.54 2.38 -12.31
CA LYS A 77 -2.73 1.75 -13.63
C LYS A 77 -1.69 0.67 -13.89
N SER A 78 -0.44 0.88 -13.46
CA SER A 78 0.60 -0.12 -13.56
C SER A 78 0.33 -1.31 -12.63
N VAL A 79 -0.11 -1.06 -11.38
CA VAL A 79 -0.47 -2.11 -10.42
C VAL A 79 -1.60 -2.97 -10.97
N GLN A 80 -2.68 -2.36 -11.44
CA GLN A 80 -3.81 -3.08 -12.04
C GLN A 80 -3.35 -3.97 -13.19
N ARG A 81 -2.61 -3.43 -14.15
CA ARG A 81 -2.09 -4.16 -15.31
C ARG A 81 -1.20 -5.35 -14.92
N ILE A 82 -0.34 -5.17 -13.91
CA ILE A 82 0.53 -6.24 -13.40
C ILE A 82 -0.30 -7.31 -12.69
N ALA A 83 -1.30 -6.94 -11.92
CA ALA A 83 -2.23 -7.89 -11.30
C ALA A 83 -2.92 -8.76 -12.36
N ASP A 84 -3.56 -8.13 -13.33
CA ASP A 84 -4.26 -8.79 -14.44
C ASP A 84 -3.31 -9.72 -15.22
N GLY A 85 -2.11 -9.24 -15.57
CA GLY A 85 -1.09 -9.99 -16.32
C GLY A 85 -0.45 -11.16 -15.56
N ASN A 86 -0.66 -11.25 -14.24
CA ASN A 86 -0.16 -12.31 -13.37
C ASN A 86 -1.27 -13.20 -12.79
N GLY A 87 -2.51 -13.09 -13.29
CA GLY A 87 -3.62 -13.99 -12.98
C GLY A 87 -4.34 -13.71 -11.68
N PHE A 88 -4.27 -12.49 -11.18
CA PHE A 88 -5.09 -12.01 -10.06
C PHE A 88 -6.42 -11.47 -10.58
N ASP A 89 -7.48 -11.62 -9.82
CA ASP A 89 -8.82 -11.15 -10.18
C ASP A 89 -9.07 -9.69 -9.78
N SER A 90 -8.17 -9.15 -8.95
CA SER A 90 -8.30 -7.81 -8.38
C SER A 90 -6.95 -7.31 -7.88
N PHE A 91 -6.90 -6.06 -7.48
CA PHE A 91 -5.72 -5.46 -6.85
C PHE A 91 -6.08 -4.57 -5.68
N ILE A 92 -5.18 -4.51 -4.70
CA ILE A 92 -5.24 -3.54 -3.60
C ILE A 92 -3.95 -2.72 -3.64
N MET A 93 -4.07 -1.41 -3.74
CA MET A 93 -2.96 -0.49 -3.50
C MET A 93 -2.95 -0.09 -2.04
N PHE A 94 -1.98 -0.59 -1.32
CA PHE A 94 -1.68 -0.29 0.07
C PHE A 94 -0.38 0.50 0.17
N ASN A 95 -0.11 1.10 1.32
CA ASN A 95 1.09 1.93 1.47
C ASN A 95 1.75 1.69 2.83
N VAL A 96 3.08 1.85 2.86
CA VAL A 96 3.86 1.75 4.10
C VAL A 96 3.40 2.79 5.11
N TYR A 97 3.04 3.99 4.65
CA TYR A 97 2.50 5.06 5.47
C TYR A 97 1.29 5.69 4.79
N ALA A 98 0.21 5.91 5.54
CA ALA A 98 -1.08 6.26 4.96
C ALA A 98 -1.22 7.74 4.55
N GLN A 99 -0.29 8.63 4.93
CA GLN A 99 -0.34 10.05 4.57
C GLN A 99 -0.24 10.27 3.07
N ARG A 100 -1.13 11.09 2.51
CA ARG A 100 -1.05 11.50 1.10
C ARG A 100 0.06 12.53 0.90
N ALA A 101 0.87 12.31 -0.12
CA ALA A 101 1.81 13.28 -0.68
C ALA A 101 2.17 12.88 -2.11
N THR A 102 2.12 13.81 -3.07
CA THR A 102 2.58 13.51 -4.43
C THR A 102 4.09 13.40 -4.49
N GLU A 103 4.77 14.29 -3.77
CA GLU A 103 6.23 14.23 -3.62
C GLU A 103 6.54 13.62 -2.24
N PRO A 104 7.23 12.48 -2.18
CA PRO A 104 7.53 11.81 -0.90
C PRO A 104 8.28 12.66 0.12
N ASP A 105 9.02 13.67 -0.33
CA ASP A 105 9.70 14.62 0.55
C ASP A 105 8.73 15.53 1.33
N GLN A 106 7.47 15.57 0.95
CA GLN A 106 6.41 16.32 1.63
C GLN A 106 5.70 15.52 2.72
N MET A 107 6.00 14.21 2.88
CA MET A 107 5.50 13.46 4.02
C MET A 107 6.02 14.05 5.33
N ASP A 108 5.25 13.93 6.40
CA ASP A 108 5.61 14.38 7.74
C ASP A 108 7.00 13.91 8.14
N LYS A 109 7.73 14.79 8.82
CA LYS A 109 9.02 14.44 9.43
C LYS A 109 8.82 13.73 10.76
N ILE A 110 7.72 14.03 11.45
CA ILE A 110 7.34 13.45 12.73
C ILE A 110 6.44 12.25 12.47
N PHE A 111 6.77 11.12 13.04
CA PHE A 111 5.97 9.90 12.95
C PHE A 111 4.65 10.04 13.70
N ASN A 112 3.53 9.86 13.01
CA ASN A 112 2.22 9.79 13.63
C ASN A 112 1.89 8.32 13.94
N THR A 113 2.02 7.95 15.20
CA THR A 113 1.79 6.58 15.69
C THR A 113 0.33 6.15 15.46
N THR A 114 -0.64 7.03 15.74
CA THR A 114 -2.06 6.72 15.54
C THR A 114 -2.37 6.42 14.08
N LEU A 115 -1.88 7.26 13.15
CA LEU A 115 -2.08 7.00 11.72
C LEU A 115 -1.46 5.67 11.28
N HIS A 116 -0.31 5.33 11.84
CA HIS A 116 0.35 4.06 11.56
C HIS A 116 -0.43 2.87 12.12
N GLU A 117 -0.89 2.93 13.36
CA GLU A 117 -1.70 1.88 14.00
C GLU A 117 -2.98 1.61 13.21
N GLU A 118 -3.69 2.67 12.80
CA GLU A 118 -4.89 2.53 11.97
C GLU A 118 -4.57 1.96 10.57
N ASN A 119 -3.42 2.31 10.01
CA ASN A 119 -2.94 1.72 8.75
C ASN A 119 -2.62 0.21 8.90
N MET A 120 -2.09 -0.21 10.05
CA MET A 120 -1.82 -1.64 10.29
C MET A 120 -3.10 -2.45 10.48
N LYS A 121 -4.13 -1.91 11.14
CA LYS A 121 -5.47 -2.53 11.19
C LYS A 121 -6.05 -2.71 9.78
N ALA A 122 -5.91 -1.69 8.93
CA ALA A 122 -6.33 -1.78 7.53
C ALA A 122 -5.58 -2.87 6.77
N PHE A 123 -4.29 -3.03 7.01
CA PHE A 123 -3.49 -4.08 6.38
C PHE A 123 -3.93 -5.49 6.82
N GLU A 124 -4.14 -5.67 8.11
CA GLU A 124 -4.64 -6.93 8.66
C GLU A 124 -6.02 -7.29 8.11
N TYR A 125 -6.92 -6.31 8.02
CA TYR A 125 -8.24 -6.47 7.39
C TYR A 125 -8.14 -6.96 5.93
N ILE A 126 -7.23 -6.39 5.12
CA ILE A 126 -7.03 -6.82 3.73
C ILE A 126 -6.54 -8.26 3.67
N LEU A 127 -5.57 -8.63 4.51
CA LEU A 127 -5.01 -9.99 4.54
C LEU A 127 -6.04 -11.03 4.95
N ALA A 128 -6.89 -10.69 5.93
CA ALA A 128 -7.98 -11.56 6.38
C ALA A 128 -9.13 -11.66 5.36
N GLY A 129 -9.26 -10.68 4.46
CA GLY A 129 -10.34 -10.58 3.49
C GLY A 129 -10.09 -11.30 2.16
N VAL A 130 -8.95 -11.97 1.96
CA VAL A 130 -8.73 -12.81 0.76
C VAL A 130 -9.64 -14.03 0.79
N GLY A 131 -9.95 -14.57 -0.40
CA GLY A 131 -10.87 -15.70 -0.55
C GLY A 131 -10.46 -16.92 0.27
N GLU A 132 -11.44 -17.73 0.64
CA GLU A 132 -11.18 -18.96 1.41
C GLU A 132 -10.21 -19.89 0.67
N GLY A 133 -9.17 -20.36 1.38
CA GLY A 133 -8.13 -21.22 0.81
C GLY A 133 -7.10 -20.49 -0.09
N VAL A 134 -7.23 -19.18 -0.26
CA VAL A 134 -6.27 -18.35 -1.02
C VAL A 134 -5.16 -17.86 -0.10
N THR A 135 -3.91 -18.04 -0.51
CA THR A 135 -2.75 -17.47 0.18
C THR A 135 -2.61 -15.99 -0.21
N PRO A 136 -2.66 -15.03 0.75
CA PRO A 136 -2.45 -13.63 0.47
C PRO A 136 -1.13 -13.41 -0.27
N THR A 137 -1.16 -12.72 -1.41
CA THR A 137 0.05 -12.38 -2.18
C THR A 137 0.34 -10.89 -2.03
N VAL A 138 1.47 -10.58 -1.40
CA VAL A 138 1.89 -9.22 -1.08
C VAL A 138 3.07 -8.82 -1.95
N TRP A 139 2.89 -7.82 -2.77
CA TRP A 139 3.92 -7.26 -3.64
C TRP A 139 4.65 -6.12 -2.93
N ALA A 140 5.91 -6.36 -2.56
CA ALA A 140 6.84 -5.36 -2.06
C ALA A 140 7.21 -4.37 -3.18
N ALA A 141 6.80 -3.10 -3.05
CA ALA A 141 6.90 -2.11 -4.12
C ALA A 141 7.27 -0.69 -3.62
N TRP A 142 7.89 -0.57 -2.45
CA TRP A 142 8.21 0.71 -1.81
C TRP A 142 9.46 1.42 -2.39
N GLY A 143 10.31 0.73 -3.14
CA GLY A 143 11.49 1.33 -3.76
C GLY A 143 12.51 1.91 -2.77
N ALA A 144 13.49 2.64 -3.27
CA ALA A 144 14.50 3.33 -2.46
C ALA A 144 13.92 4.52 -1.66
N ILE A 145 12.68 4.92 -1.91
CA ILE A 145 12.00 5.99 -1.16
C ILE A 145 11.79 5.61 0.31
N ILE A 146 11.86 4.33 0.65
CA ILE A 146 11.87 3.83 2.04
C ILE A 146 12.92 4.52 2.93
N GLU A 147 13.99 5.07 2.36
CA GLU A 147 15.05 5.77 3.08
C GLU A 147 14.72 7.25 3.39
N LYS A 148 13.63 7.78 2.84
CA LYS A 148 13.29 9.21 2.96
C LYS A 148 12.87 9.66 4.36
N ARG A 149 12.35 8.74 5.18
CA ARG A 149 11.95 8.99 6.57
C ARG A 149 12.44 7.87 7.47
N ALA A 150 12.98 8.21 8.60
CA ALA A 150 13.56 7.25 9.55
C ALA A 150 12.53 6.22 10.08
N TYR A 151 11.24 6.56 10.08
CA TYR A 151 10.17 5.69 10.55
C TYR A 151 9.69 4.66 9.51
N LEU A 152 9.88 4.89 8.20
CA LEU A 152 9.37 3.99 7.16
C LEU A 152 9.91 2.54 7.26
N PRO A 153 11.20 2.30 7.52
CA PRO A 153 11.71 0.94 7.70
C PRO A 153 11.06 0.19 8.88
N GLN A 154 10.70 0.91 9.95
CA GLN A 154 9.97 0.33 11.08
C GLN A 154 8.55 -0.08 10.67
N CYS A 155 7.85 0.76 9.91
CA CYS A 155 6.52 0.44 9.38
C CYS A 155 6.56 -0.83 8.52
N VAL A 156 7.55 -0.99 7.64
CA VAL A 156 7.71 -2.21 6.83
C VAL A 156 7.94 -3.45 7.71
N ARG A 157 8.76 -3.35 8.76
CA ARG A 157 8.96 -4.49 9.69
C ARG A 157 7.66 -4.95 10.32
N GLU A 158 6.82 -4.02 10.73
CA GLU A 158 5.52 -4.37 11.31
C GLU A 158 4.59 -5.01 10.28
N MET A 159 4.53 -4.48 9.07
CA MET A 159 3.77 -5.10 7.97
C MET A 159 4.26 -6.52 7.67
N VAL A 160 5.57 -6.76 7.68
CA VAL A 160 6.14 -8.11 7.47
C VAL A 160 5.73 -9.05 8.60
N ARG A 161 5.75 -8.59 9.85
CA ARG A 161 5.29 -9.36 11.01
C ARG A 161 3.80 -9.76 10.86
N ILE A 162 2.94 -8.80 10.51
CA ILE A 162 1.51 -9.04 10.27
C ILE A 162 1.32 -9.98 9.08
N GLY A 163 1.97 -9.71 7.95
CA GLY A 163 1.89 -10.57 6.77
C GLY A 163 2.33 -12.01 7.04
N THR A 164 3.39 -12.20 7.82
CA THR A 164 3.85 -13.53 8.24
C THR A 164 2.81 -14.26 9.10
N ALA A 165 2.18 -13.55 10.04
CA ALA A 165 1.13 -14.13 10.87
C ALA A 165 -0.10 -14.59 10.05
N HIS A 166 -0.37 -13.95 8.92
CA HIS A 166 -1.42 -14.32 7.96
C HIS A 166 -0.94 -15.27 6.85
N GLY A 167 0.28 -15.79 6.92
CA GLY A 167 0.84 -16.71 5.93
C GLY A 167 1.06 -16.07 4.54
N ALA A 168 1.22 -14.76 4.47
CA ALA A 168 1.34 -14.04 3.22
C ALA A 168 2.61 -14.45 2.43
N ARG A 169 2.44 -14.63 1.13
CA ARG A 169 3.54 -14.82 0.18
C ARG A 169 4.03 -13.46 -0.32
N TRP A 170 5.31 -13.18 -0.10
CA TRP A 170 5.94 -11.96 -0.57
C TRP A 170 6.53 -12.10 -1.96
N VAL A 171 6.27 -11.12 -2.82
CA VAL A 171 6.74 -11.05 -4.20
C VAL A 171 7.28 -9.65 -4.52
N ALA A 172 8.07 -9.55 -5.57
CA ALA A 172 8.50 -8.30 -6.17
C ALA A 172 8.37 -8.37 -7.70
N ALA A 173 8.27 -7.23 -8.36
CA ALA A 173 8.31 -7.08 -9.80
C ALA A 173 9.42 -6.10 -10.20
N GLY A 174 10.02 -6.30 -11.36
CA GLY A 174 11.13 -5.48 -11.83
C GLY A 174 12.46 -5.74 -11.13
N PRO A 175 13.51 -4.93 -11.41
CA PRO A 175 14.84 -5.13 -10.86
C PRO A 175 14.90 -4.72 -9.38
N ILE A 176 15.67 -5.47 -8.61
CA ILE A 176 16.04 -5.08 -7.24
C ILE A 176 17.19 -4.08 -7.31
N SER A 177 17.12 -3.01 -6.52
CA SER A 177 18.18 -2.00 -6.47
C SER A 177 19.50 -2.56 -5.87
N LYS A 178 20.61 -1.86 -6.06
CA LYS A 178 21.90 -2.24 -5.47
C LYS A 178 21.88 -2.34 -3.94
N LYS A 179 20.97 -1.61 -3.28
CA LYS A 179 20.76 -1.66 -1.83
C LYS A 179 19.72 -2.72 -1.41
N GLY A 180 19.22 -3.52 -2.36
CA GLY A 180 18.21 -4.56 -2.09
C GLY A 180 16.75 -4.08 -2.14
N HIS A 181 16.47 -2.79 -2.36
CA HIS A 181 15.08 -2.32 -2.37
C HIS A 181 14.31 -2.83 -3.58
N PRO A 182 13.05 -3.29 -3.37
CA PRO A 182 12.17 -3.74 -4.45
C PRO A 182 11.76 -2.55 -5.33
N HIS A 183 11.49 -2.81 -6.61
CA HIS A 183 11.17 -1.76 -7.58
C HIS A 183 9.77 -1.18 -7.33
N HIS A 184 9.63 0.14 -7.52
CA HIS A 184 8.34 0.82 -7.49
C HIS A 184 7.53 0.49 -8.76
N PRO A 185 6.18 0.40 -8.74
CA PRO A 185 5.37 -0.02 -9.89
C PRO A 185 5.44 0.90 -11.10
N LEU A 186 5.76 2.18 -10.88
CA LEU A 186 5.85 3.17 -11.95
C LEU A 186 6.96 2.76 -12.96
N TYR A 187 6.64 2.84 -14.25
CA TYR A 187 7.54 2.48 -15.37
C TYR A 187 7.88 0.99 -15.52
N LEU A 188 7.20 0.09 -14.82
CA LEU A 188 7.31 -1.32 -15.12
C LEU A 188 6.71 -1.64 -16.49
N ARG A 189 7.31 -2.62 -17.17
CA ARG A 189 6.79 -3.14 -18.44
C ARG A 189 5.41 -3.74 -18.25
N SER A 190 4.60 -3.73 -19.32
CA SER A 190 3.25 -4.27 -19.27
C SER A 190 3.20 -5.79 -19.06
N ASP A 191 4.26 -6.49 -19.47
CA ASP A 191 4.42 -7.95 -19.40
C ASP A 191 5.27 -8.41 -18.18
N GLU A 192 5.57 -7.48 -17.26
CA GLU A 192 6.40 -7.80 -16.10
C GLU A 192 5.78 -8.88 -15.23
N LYS A 193 6.61 -9.84 -14.83
CA LYS A 193 6.19 -10.96 -13.98
C LYS A 193 6.64 -10.76 -12.55
N ILE A 194 5.74 -11.07 -11.62
CA ILE A 194 6.09 -11.13 -10.21
C ILE A 194 6.98 -12.34 -9.93
N ARG A 195 7.88 -12.19 -8.96
CA ARG A 195 8.82 -13.24 -8.53
C ARG A 195 8.84 -13.30 -6.99
N PRO A 196 9.14 -14.47 -6.40
CA PRO A 196 9.33 -14.55 -4.96
C PRO A 196 10.33 -13.49 -4.46
N PHE A 197 10.01 -12.87 -3.35
CA PHE A 197 10.86 -11.87 -2.68
C PHE A 197 11.08 -12.30 -1.23
N ASP A 198 12.32 -12.59 -0.88
CA ASP A 198 12.69 -12.93 0.50
C ASP A 198 12.74 -11.63 1.33
N VAL A 199 11.58 -11.26 1.88
CA VAL A 199 11.42 -10.05 2.65
C VAL A 199 12.17 -10.10 3.98
N ASN A 200 12.39 -11.29 4.57
CA ASN A 200 13.15 -11.42 5.80
C ASN A 200 14.64 -11.20 5.54
N ALA A 201 15.19 -11.83 4.49
CA ALA A 201 16.57 -11.56 4.07
C ALA A 201 16.79 -10.08 3.72
N TYR A 202 15.78 -9.42 3.12
CA TYR A 202 15.80 -7.98 2.87
C TYR A 202 15.90 -7.19 4.18
N LEU A 203 15.05 -7.47 5.18
CA LEU A 203 15.07 -6.77 6.47
C LEU A 203 16.42 -6.95 7.19
N ASP A 204 16.94 -8.17 7.23
CA ASP A 204 18.24 -8.49 7.82
C ASP A 204 19.40 -7.72 7.15
N ALA A 205 19.36 -7.60 5.81
CA ALA A 205 20.35 -6.85 5.05
C ALA A 205 20.27 -5.33 5.34
N GLN A 206 19.04 -4.78 5.51
CA GLN A 206 18.87 -3.36 5.85
C GLN A 206 19.36 -3.03 7.27
N GLU A 207 19.24 -3.96 8.22
CA GLU A 207 19.76 -3.77 9.58
C GLU A 207 21.28 -3.73 9.64
N LYS A 208 21.96 -4.52 8.81
CA LYS A 208 23.44 -4.57 8.73
C LYS A 208 24.05 -3.34 8.06
N GLN A 209 23.25 -2.52 7.36
CA GLN A 209 23.72 -1.31 6.67
C GLN A 209 23.62 -0.03 7.53
N LYS A 210 23.04 -0.12 8.73
CA LYS A 210 22.95 0.97 9.71
C LYS A 210 24.20 1.00 10.60
#